data_2eefc89fd35bbccadd9b9ab471e67b4c
#
_entry.id   2eefc89fd35bbccadd9b9ab471e67b4c
#
_cell.length_a   1.000
_cell.length_b   1.000
_cell.length_c   1.000
_cell.angle_alpha   90.00
_cell.angle_beta   90.00
_cell.angle_gamma   90.00
#
_symmetry.space_group_name_H-M   'P 1'
#
loop_
_entity.id
_entity.type
_entity.pdbx_description
1 polymer ?
#
loop_
_entity_poly.entity_id
_entity_poly.type
_entity_poly.pdbx_seq_one_letter_code
_entity_poly.pdbx_strand_id
1 'polypeptide(L)'
;MKRIVSGVQPTGALTIGNYLGAIKNFVKLQEEYPDAEFFFFVADLHSITIAQDRLELRKNIKEVAALYIACGLDPNKVNIFIQSEVPAHNQLGYVMESTAYIGEMERMTQYKDKRGRQVEGIKTSLLTYPALMAADILLYDADRVPIGEDQKQHLELTRLLAERFNNQYGKTFVVPEPYFDEKILRIKSLSDPLKKMSKSDDNERSYILLLDEPNRIKNKINSAVTDSDTTIRFDEENKPGISN
;
A
#
# COMPACT_ATOMS: atom_id res chain seq x y z
N MET A 1 18.15 -0.16 17.44
CA MET A 1 17.69 0.87 16.49
C MET A 1 16.42 0.37 15.87
N LYS A 2 15.37 1.18 15.75
CA LYS A 2 14.10 0.71 15.14
C LYS A 2 14.25 0.66 13.63
N ARG A 3 13.68 -0.37 13.01
CA ARG A 3 13.61 -0.51 11.56
C ARG A 3 12.16 -0.49 11.09
N ILE A 4 11.89 0.39 10.15
CA ILE A 4 10.55 0.65 9.62
C ILE A 4 10.55 0.35 8.13
N VAL A 5 9.69 -0.56 7.70
CA VAL A 5 9.61 -1.03 6.30
C VAL A 5 8.22 -0.82 5.77
N SER A 6 8.11 -0.28 4.58
CA SER A 6 6.84 -0.22 3.83
C SER A 6 7.10 0.00 2.34
N GLY A 7 6.05 -0.16 1.52
CA GLY A 7 6.16 0.04 0.08
C GLY A 7 4.83 0.39 -0.57
N VAL A 8 4.91 1.01 -1.75
CA VAL A 8 3.75 1.32 -2.58
C VAL A 8 3.88 0.63 -3.94
N GLN A 9 2.81 0.00 -4.38
CA GLN A 9 2.76 -0.65 -5.70
C GLN A 9 2.67 0.39 -6.82
N PRO A 10 3.48 0.29 -7.89
CA PRO A 10 3.44 1.17 -9.04
C PRO A 10 2.34 0.74 -10.05
N THR A 11 1.13 0.53 -9.60
CA THR A 11 -0.01 0.09 -10.42
C THR A 11 -0.77 1.29 -11.02
N GLY A 12 -0.12 2.06 -11.90
CA GLY A 12 -0.65 3.29 -12.50
C GLY A 12 -0.52 4.52 -11.61
N ALA A 13 -1.04 5.67 -12.07
CA ALA A 13 -0.91 6.94 -11.39
C ALA A 13 -1.47 6.91 -9.95
N LEU A 14 -0.75 7.52 -9.01
CA LEU A 14 -1.16 7.59 -7.61
C LEU A 14 -2.26 8.62 -7.39
N THR A 15 -3.22 8.28 -6.55
CA THR A 15 -4.29 9.19 -6.12
C THR A 15 -3.92 9.92 -4.84
N ILE A 16 -4.67 10.98 -4.51
CA ILE A 16 -4.56 11.65 -3.22
C ILE A 16 -4.79 10.67 -2.05
N GLY A 17 -5.59 9.62 -2.25
CA GLY A 17 -5.78 8.55 -1.26
C GLY A 17 -4.51 7.73 -1.00
N ASN A 18 -3.67 7.50 -2.03
CA ASN A 18 -2.37 6.85 -1.83
C ASN A 18 -1.39 7.76 -1.07
N TYR A 19 -1.42 9.07 -1.36
CA TYR A 19 -0.59 10.04 -0.65
C TYR A 19 -0.95 10.10 0.84
N LEU A 20 -2.23 10.34 1.15
CA LEU A 20 -2.70 10.49 2.52
C LEU A 20 -2.66 9.16 3.30
N GLY A 21 -2.90 8.04 2.62
CA GLY A 21 -2.92 6.71 3.25
C GLY A 21 -1.53 6.07 3.45
N ALA A 22 -0.52 6.51 2.70
CA ALA A 22 0.81 5.91 2.78
C ALA A 22 1.94 6.95 2.82
N ILE A 23 2.18 7.70 1.73
CA ILE A 23 3.39 8.52 1.56
C ILE A 23 3.50 9.61 2.65
N LYS A 24 2.41 10.30 2.96
CA LYS A 24 2.37 11.30 4.03
C LYS A 24 2.77 10.71 5.38
N ASN A 25 2.37 9.47 5.66
CA ASN A 25 2.73 8.79 6.89
C ASN A 25 4.21 8.40 6.92
N PHE A 26 4.80 8.05 5.77
CA PHE A 26 6.23 7.78 5.68
C PHE A 26 7.05 9.04 6.02
N VAL A 27 6.65 10.20 5.48
CA VAL A 27 7.28 11.49 5.80
C VAL A 27 7.15 11.82 7.28
N LYS A 28 5.95 11.65 7.84
CA LYS A 28 5.72 11.86 9.28
C LYS A 28 6.60 10.94 10.15
N LEU A 29 6.70 9.67 9.81
CA LEU A 29 7.54 8.71 10.54
C LEU A 29 9.02 9.09 10.49
N GLN A 30 9.53 9.57 9.35
CA GLN A 30 10.89 10.07 9.20
C GLN A 30 11.20 11.21 10.16
N GLU A 31 10.21 12.06 10.46
CA GLU A 31 10.35 13.18 11.40
C GLU A 31 10.20 12.72 12.86
N GLU A 32 9.25 11.83 13.14
CA GLU A 32 8.97 11.33 14.50
C GLU A 32 10.04 10.38 15.05
N TYR A 33 10.74 9.66 14.18
CA TYR A 33 11.74 8.66 14.57
C TYR A 33 13.11 8.93 13.91
N PRO A 34 13.80 10.05 14.25
CA PRO A 34 15.04 10.44 13.57
C PRO A 34 16.18 9.43 13.71
N ASP A 35 16.12 8.54 14.72
CA ASP A 35 17.12 7.49 14.97
C ASP A 35 16.72 6.14 14.37
N ALA A 36 15.62 6.03 13.61
CA ALA A 36 15.19 4.80 12.97
C ALA A 36 15.85 4.63 11.59
N GLU A 37 16.01 3.37 11.17
CA GLU A 37 16.32 3.03 9.79
C GLU A 37 15.02 2.84 9.01
N PHE A 38 14.91 3.50 7.87
CA PHE A 38 13.73 3.42 7.02
C PHE A 38 14.05 2.72 5.70
N PHE A 39 13.16 1.81 5.29
CA PHE A 39 13.22 1.07 4.04
C PHE A 39 11.90 1.25 3.31
N PHE A 40 11.84 2.21 2.39
CA PHE A 40 10.66 2.48 1.59
C PHE A 40 10.90 2.07 0.14
N PHE A 41 10.16 1.09 -0.33
CA PHE A 41 10.40 0.53 -1.65
C PHE A 41 9.21 0.70 -2.59
N VAL A 42 9.53 0.68 -3.89
CA VAL A 42 8.54 0.56 -4.95
C VAL A 42 8.26 -0.92 -5.16
N ALA A 43 7.05 -1.37 -4.83
CA ALA A 43 6.65 -2.77 -4.79
C ALA A 43 6.24 -3.29 -6.19
N ASP A 44 7.18 -3.34 -7.11
CA ASP A 44 6.95 -3.69 -8.51
C ASP A 44 6.67 -5.18 -8.73
N LEU A 45 7.25 -6.08 -7.94
CA LEU A 45 6.95 -7.51 -8.00
C LEU A 45 5.50 -7.80 -7.62
N HIS A 46 4.93 -7.07 -6.67
CA HIS A 46 3.51 -7.20 -6.35
C HIS A 46 2.59 -6.71 -7.48
N SER A 47 3.06 -5.81 -8.33
CA SER A 47 2.28 -5.29 -9.45
C SER A 47 2.04 -6.33 -10.54
N ILE A 48 2.95 -7.29 -10.75
CA ILE A 48 2.83 -8.29 -11.79
C ILE A 48 1.89 -9.46 -11.45
N THR A 49 1.28 -9.44 -10.26
CA THR A 49 0.19 -10.36 -9.91
C THR A 49 -1.01 -10.22 -10.85
N ILE A 50 -1.17 -9.05 -11.47
CA ILE A 50 -2.09 -8.79 -12.57
C ILE A 50 -1.30 -8.45 -13.83
N ALA A 51 -1.96 -8.49 -15.00
CA ALA A 51 -1.31 -8.12 -16.25
C ALA A 51 -0.93 -6.62 -16.23
N GLN A 52 0.30 -6.31 -16.66
CA GLN A 52 0.83 -4.95 -16.74
C GLN A 52 1.38 -4.70 -18.15
N ASP A 53 1.17 -3.52 -18.70
CA ASP A 53 1.95 -3.07 -19.85
C ASP A 53 3.39 -2.79 -19.42
N ARG A 54 4.33 -3.24 -20.22
CA ARG A 54 5.77 -3.14 -19.90
C ARG A 54 6.26 -1.69 -19.80
N LEU A 55 5.81 -0.82 -20.69
CA LEU A 55 6.27 0.56 -20.73
C LEU A 55 5.64 1.38 -19.62
N GLU A 56 4.34 1.17 -19.40
CA GLU A 56 3.61 1.80 -18.31
C GLU A 56 4.14 1.37 -16.94
N LEU A 57 4.44 0.10 -16.72
CA LEU A 57 5.01 -0.35 -15.45
C LEU A 57 6.36 0.32 -15.18
N ARG A 58 7.25 0.41 -16.17
CA ARG A 58 8.56 1.10 -16.04
C ARG A 58 8.40 2.59 -15.73
N LYS A 59 7.43 3.24 -16.36
CA LYS A 59 7.11 4.64 -16.10
C LYS A 59 6.60 4.80 -14.68
N ASN A 60 5.62 3.99 -14.27
CA ASN A 60 5.01 4.06 -12.94
C ASN A 60 6.02 3.79 -11.80
N ILE A 61 6.97 2.87 -12.00
CA ILE A 61 8.06 2.63 -11.03
C ILE A 61 8.85 3.92 -10.78
N LYS A 62 9.28 4.61 -11.85
CA LYS A 62 10.02 5.86 -11.75
C LYS A 62 9.18 6.99 -11.13
N GLU A 63 7.91 7.07 -11.50
CA GLU A 63 6.98 8.07 -10.95
C GLU A 63 6.77 7.89 -9.45
N VAL A 64 6.58 6.66 -8.97
CA VAL A 64 6.43 6.40 -7.53
C VAL A 64 7.69 6.79 -6.76
N ALA A 65 8.88 6.42 -7.26
CA ALA A 65 10.15 6.79 -6.63
C ALA A 65 10.34 8.32 -6.59
N ALA A 66 10.02 9.01 -7.69
CA ALA A 66 10.08 10.48 -7.75
C ALA A 66 9.06 11.14 -6.81
N LEU A 67 7.84 10.59 -6.72
CA LEU A 67 6.81 11.09 -5.81
C LEU A 67 7.19 10.90 -4.34
N TYR A 68 7.88 9.85 -3.97
CA TYR A 68 8.42 9.69 -2.61
C TYR A 68 9.26 10.89 -2.22
N ILE A 69 10.21 11.28 -3.07
CA ILE A 69 11.11 12.42 -2.83
C ILE A 69 10.33 13.74 -2.89
N ALA A 70 9.51 13.93 -3.91
CA ALA A 70 8.73 15.16 -4.10
C ALA A 70 7.73 15.42 -2.96
N CYS A 71 7.22 14.36 -2.32
CA CYS A 71 6.33 14.46 -1.17
C CYS A 71 7.04 14.66 0.18
N GLY A 72 8.39 14.65 0.20
CA GLY A 72 9.17 15.03 1.38
C GLY A 72 10.01 13.92 2.02
N LEU A 73 10.13 12.73 1.42
CA LEU A 73 11.12 11.77 1.86
C LEU A 73 12.53 12.23 1.49
N ASP A 74 13.40 12.33 2.49
CA ASP A 74 14.78 12.73 2.32
C ASP A 74 15.67 11.51 2.03
N PRO A 75 16.23 11.38 0.80
CA PRO A 75 17.05 10.22 0.44
C PRO A 75 18.36 10.10 1.24
N ASN A 76 18.74 11.12 2.01
CA ASN A 76 19.86 11.03 2.94
C ASN A 76 19.48 10.40 4.28
N LYS A 77 18.19 10.30 4.59
CA LYS A 77 17.65 9.76 5.86
C LYS A 77 16.96 8.42 5.68
N VAL A 78 16.49 8.11 4.47
CA VAL A 78 15.73 6.89 4.22
C VAL A 78 16.32 6.13 3.03
N ASN A 79 16.21 4.80 3.06
CA ASN A 79 16.57 3.95 1.93
C ASN A 79 15.36 3.86 0.99
N ILE A 80 15.49 4.39 -0.22
CA ILE A 80 14.49 4.27 -1.30
C ILE A 80 15.04 3.35 -2.37
N PHE A 81 14.29 2.29 -2.72
CA PHE A 81 14.74 1.32 -3.71
C PHE A 81 13.57 0.65 -4.44
N ILE A 82 13.88 -0.08 -5.51
CA ILE A 82 12.94 -0.89 -6.28
C ILE A 82 13.04 -2.32 -5.78
N GLN A 83 11.93 -2.94 -5.44
CA GLN A 83 11.85 -4.28 -4.86
C GLN A 83 12.57 -5.32 -5.72
N SER A 84 12.34 -5.33 -7.03
CA SER A 84 12.93 -6.30 -7.96
C SER A 84 14.45 -6.16 -8.12
N GLU A 85 15.03 -5.01 -7.77
CA GLU A 85 16.47 -4.78 -7.84
C GLU A 85 17.24 -5.34 -6.63
N VAL A 86 16.51 -5.84 -5.63
CA VAL A 86 17.06 -6.54 -4.46
C VAL A 86 16.66 -8.02 -4.51
N PRO A 87 17.48 -8.92 -5.11
CA PRO A 87 17.11 -10.33 -5.33
C PRO A 87 16.74 -11.10 -4.07
N ALA A 88 17.21 -10.65 -2.90
CA ALA A 88 16.94 -11.28 -1.61
C ALA A 88 15.44 -11.32 -1.27
N HIS A 89 14.62 -10.39 -1.77
CA HIS A 89 13.17 -10.45 -1.62
C HIS A 89 12.58 -11.74 -2.19
N ASN A 90 12.98 -12.09 -3.43
CA ASN A 90 12.52 -13.32 -4.07
C ASN A 90 13.07 -14.57 -3.40
N GLN A 91 14.35 -14.54 -2.96
CA GLN A 91 14.98 -15.67 -2.28
C GLN A 91 14.27 -15.97 -0.95
N LEU A 92 14.07 -14.95 -0.12
CA LEU A 92 13.33 -15.10 1.12
C LEU A 92 11.83 -15.36 0.87
N GLY A 93 11.27 -14.81 -0.21
CA GLY A 93 9.89 -15.09 -0.65
C GLY A 93 9.64 -16.58 -0.80
N TYR A 94 10.54 -17.30 -1.47
CA TYR A 94 10.44 -18.76 -1.60
C TYR A 94 10.55 -19.49 -0.24
N VAL A 95 11.38 -19.01 0.67
CA VAL A 95 11.47 -19.57 2.02
C VAL A 95 10.16 -19.37 2.79
N MET A 96 9.55 -18.19 2.65
CA MET A 96 8.25 -17.91 3.28
C MET A 96 7.11 -18.72 2.65
N GLU A 97 7.11 -18.93 1.33
CA GLU A 97 6.19 -19.86 0.65
C GLU A 97 6.34 -21.29 1.19
N SER A 98 7.58 -21.73 1.40
CA SER A 98 7.89 -23.05 1.96
C SER A 98 7.52 -23.18 3.45
N THR A 99 7.34 -22.07 4.14
CA THR A 99 6.94 -22.01 5.55
C THR A 99 5.41 -21.92 5.71
N ALA A 100 4.72 -21.37 4.72
CA ALA A 100 3.27 -21.17 4.71
C ALA A 100 2.50 -22.42 4.29
N TYR A 101 1.24 -22.49 4.68
CA TYR A 101 0.31 -23.51 4.21
C TYR A 101 -0.69 -22.94 3.20
N ILE A 102 -1.04 -23.74 2.17
CA ILE A 102 -2.00 -23.36 1.12
C ILE A 102 -3.30 -22.83 1.73
N GLY A 103 -3.85 -23.51 2.74
CA GLY A 103 -5.09 -23.09 3.37
C GLY A 103 -5.01 -21.74 4.10
N GLU A 104 -3.83 -21.26 4.48
CA GLU A 104 -3.63 -19.91 5.02
C GLU A 104 -3.72 -18.87 3.91
N MET A 105 -3.08 -19.13 2.77
CA MET A 105 -3.11 -18.27 1.59
C MET A 105 -4.53 -18.17 1.00
N GLU A 106 -5.25 -19.28 0.90
CA GLU A 106 -6.63 -19.31 0.38
C GLU A 106 -7.65 -18.59 1.28
N ARG A 107 -7.36 -18.45 2.58
CA ARG A 107 -8.20 -17.70 3.52
C ARG A 107 -8.05 -16.20 3.43
N MET A 108 -7.02 -15.68 2.74
CA MET A 108 -6.78 -14.27 2.57
C MET A 108 -7.97 -13.57 1.87
N THR A 109 -8.51 -12.52 2.50
CA THR A 109 -9.67 -11.78 1.97
C THR A 109 -9.37 -11.18 0.61
N GLN A 110 -8.19 -10.57 0.44
CA GLN A 110 -7.79 -9.99 -0.84
C GLN A 110 -7.63 -11.04 -1.96
N TYR A 111 -7.21 -12.27 -1.64
CA TYR A 111 -7.20 -13.36 -2.60
C TYR A 111 -8.62 -13.68 -3.09
N LYS A 112 -9.56 -13.83 -2.15
CA LYS A 112 -10.97 -14.12 -2.47
C LYS A 112 -11.60 -13.03 -3.33
N ASP A 113 -11.37 -11.77 -2.98
CA ASP A 113 -11.92 -10.61 -3.69
C ASP A 113 -11.37 -10.46 -5.11
N LYS A 114 -10.05 -10.63 -5.27
CA LYS A 114 -9.39 -10.51 -6.57
C LYS A 114 -9.64 -11.72 -7.48
N ARG A 115 -9.75 -12.92 -6.91
CA ARG A 115 -10.08 -14.15 -7.64
C ARG A 115 -11.40 -14.00 -8.42
N GLY A 116 -12.42 -13.41 -7.80
CA GLY A 116 -13.72 -13.21 -8.42
C GLY A 116 -13.74 -12.24 -9.61
N ARG A 117 -12.67 -11.47 -9.81
CA ARG A 117 -12.55 -10.43 -10.85
C ARG A 117 -11.72 -10.86 -12.07
N GLN A 118 -11.03 -12.00 -12.01
CA GLN A 118 -10.17 -12.47 -13.11
C GLN A 118 -10.96 -13.36 -14.07
N VAL A 119 -11.01 -12.98 -15.34
CA VAL A 119 -11.74 -13.67 -16.41
C VAL A 119 -10.88 -14.72 -17.11
N GLU A 120 -9.56 -14.51 -17.22
CA GLU A 120 -8.63 -15.35 -18.03
C GLU A 120 -7.84 -16.37 -17.21
N GLY A 121 -8.24 -16.64 -15.97
CA GLY A 121 -7.51 -17.53 -15.07
C GLY A 121 -6.78 -16.79 -13.96
N ILE A 122 -6.47 -17.51 -12.90
CA ILE A 122 -5.88 -16.95 -11.68
C ILE A 122 -4.38 -17.23 -11.69
N LYS A 123 -3.56 -16.17 -11.68
CA LYS A 123 -2.11 -16.35 -11.56
C LYS A 123 -1.74 -16.92 -10.20
N THR A 124 -0.80 -17.85 -10.15
CA THR A 124 -0.29 -18.43 -8.88
C THR A 124 0.22 -17.34 -7.94
N SER A 125 0.87 -16.32 -8.49
CA SER A 125 1.37 -15.17 -7.71
C SER A 125 0.27 -14.42 -6.95
N LEU A 126 -1.00 -14.48 -7.41
CA LEU A 126 -2.11 -13.91 -6.65
C LEU A 126 -2.41 -14.69 -5.36
N LEU A 127 -2.12 -15.98 -5.34
CA LEU A 127 -2.22 -16.80 -4.13
C LEU A 127 -1.00 -16.60 -3.22
N THR A 128 0.20 -16.52 -3.79
CA THR A 128 1.47 -16.58 -3.02
C THR A 128 2.05 -15.21 -2.65
N TYR A 129 1.53 -14.09 -3.19
CA TYR A 129 2.08 -12.76 -2.87
C TYR A 129 2.11 -12.41 -1.37
N PRO A 130 1.24 -12.96 -0.48
CA PRO A 130 1.37 -12.68 0.95
C PRO A 130 2.67 -13.23 1.56
N ALA A 131 3.21 -14.31 1.00
CA ALA A 131 4.54 -14.83 1.40
C ALA A 131 5.67 -13.91 0.93
N LEU A 132 5.58 -13.35 -0.28
CA LEU A 132 6.50 -12.34 -0.75
C LEU A 132 6.43 -11.07 0.13
N MET A 133 5.24 -10.63 0.51
CA MET A 133 5.09 -9.50 1.43
C MET A 133 5.70 -9.80 2.81
N ALA A 134 5.57 -11.03 3.30
CA ALA A 134 6.26 -11.43 4.53
C ALA A 134 7.78 -11.33 4.37
N ALA A 135 8.33 -11.77 3.24
CA ALA A 135 9.75 -11.64 2.95
C ALA A 135 10.19 -10.17 2.88
N ASP A 136 9.41 -9.29 2.24
CA ASP A 136 9.70 -7.86 2.14
C ASP A 136 9.89 -7.20 3.51
N ILE A 137 9.18 -7.68 4.52
CA ILE A 137 9.20 -7.17 5.88
C ILE A 137 10.33 -7.83 6.70
N LEU A 138 10.41 -9.15 6.64
CA LEU A 138 11.33 -9.93 7.48
C LEU A 138 12.78 -9.79 7.03
N LEU A 139 13.04 -9.51 5.75
CA LEU A 139 14.38 -9.33 5.20
C LEU A 139 15.17 -8.21 5.90
N TYR A 140 14.49 -7.21 6.40
CA TYR A 140 15.07 -6.02 7.03
C TYR A 140 14.99 -6.04 8.56
N ASP A 141 14.57 -7.15 9.18
CA ASP A 141 14.31 -7.21 10.62
C ASP A 141 13.41 -6.06 11.11
N ALA A 142 12.33 -5.82 10.38
CA ALA A 142 11.44 -4.70 10.68
C ALA A 142 10.82 -4.84 12.07
N ASP A 143 10.97 -3.81 12.89
CA ASP A 143 10.28 -3.71 14.19
C ASP A 143 8.84 -3.25 14.00
N ARG A 144 8.62 -2.31 13.05
CA ARG A 144 7.32 -1.71 12.79
C ARG A 144 7.01 -1.61 11.31
N VAL A 145 5.77 -1.89 10.97
CA VAL A 145 5.28 -1.84 9.60
C VAL A 145 4.06 -0.91 9.54
N PRO A 146 4.19 0.26 8.92
CA PRO A 146 3.05 1.14 8.67
C PRO A 146 2.15 0.53 7.58
N ILE A 147 0.94 0.18 7.97
CA ILE A 147 -0.04 -0.48 7.09
C ILE A 147 -1.42 0.15 7.23
N GLY A 148 -2.20 0.10 6.15
CA GLY A 148 -3.63 0.32 6.19
C GLY A 148 -4.37 -0.90 6.77
N GLU A 149 -5.62 -0.70 7.17
CA GLU A 149 -6.45 -1.78 7.73
C GLU A 149 -6.63 -2.99 6.79
N ASP A 150 -6.64 -2.75 5.47
CA ASP A 150 -6.75 -3.79 4.45
C ASP A 150 -5.51 -4.71 4.38
N GLN A 151 -4.38 -4.30 4.98
CA GLN A 151 -3.14 -5.08 5.06
C GLN A 151 -2.95 -5.81 6.39
N LYS A 152 -3.86 -5.62 7.34
CA LYS A 152 -3.80 -6.22 8.69
C LYS A 152 -3.61 -7.73 8.64
N GLN A 153 -4.43 -8.41 7.83
CA GLN A 153 -4.39 -9.87 7.70
C GLN A 153 -3.07 -10.37 7.10
N HIS A 154 -2.45 -9.60 6.21
CA HIS A 154 -1.14 -9.94 5.65
C HIS A 154 -0.03 -9.81 6.67
N LEU A 155 -0.08 -8.77 7.51
CA LEU A 155 0.91 -8.62 8.58
C LEU A 155 0.76 -9.70 9.65
N GLU A 156 -0.46 -10.10 10.00
CA GLU A 156 -0.67 -11.24 10.91
C GLU A 156 -0.11 -12.55 10.34
N LEU A 157 -0.26 -12.77 9.02
CA LEU A 157 0.39 -13.91 8.37
C LEU A 157 1.91 -13.79 8.44
N THR A 158 2.48 -12.61 8.20
CA THR A 158 3.93 -12.36 8.33
C THR A 158 4.45 -12.73 9.71
N ARG A 159 3.75 -12.31 10.76
CA ARG A 159 4.06 -12.63 12.17
C ARG A 159 4.02 -14.14 12.40
N LEU A 160 2.96 -14.79 11.95
CA LEU A 160 2.80 -16.24 12.05
C LEU A 160 3.94 -17.00 11.37
N LEU A 161 4.34 -16.58 10.16
CA LEU A 161 5.43 -17.20 9.42
C LEU A 161 6.78 -16.99 10.13
N ALA A 162 7.03 -15.79 10.66
CA ALA A 162 8.24 -15.50 11.43
C ALA A 162 8.32 -16.37 12.70
N GLU A 163 7.24 -16.46 13.46
CA GLU A 163 7.16 -17.28 14.67
C GLU A 163 7.34 -18.78 14.35
N ARG A 164 6.66 -19.28 13.30
CA ARG A 164 6.77 -20.67 12.85
C ARG A 164 8.21 -21.02 12.46
N PHE A 165 8.85 -20.16 11.67
CA PHE A 165 10.23 -20.34 11.26
C PHE A 165 11.18 -20.33 12.48
N ASN A 166 11.02 -19.33 13.36
CA ASN A 166 11.82 -19.21 14.57
C ASN A 166 11.68 -20.43 15.49
N ASN A 167 10.49 -20.99 15.62
CA ASN A 167 10.24 -22.19 16.43
C ASN A 167 10.89 -23.43 15.81
N GLN A 168 10.95 -23.53 14.50
CA GLN A 168 11.48 -24.70 13.79
C GLN A 168 13.01 -24.67 13.67
N TYR A 169 13.58 -23.49 13.36
CA TYR A 169 14.97 -23.34 12.98
C TYR A 169 15.81 -22.49 13.96
N GLY A 170 15.21 -21.99 15.02
CA GLY A 170 15.83 -21.09 15.99
C GLY A 170 15.58 -19.62 15.66
N LYS A 171 15.83 -18.74 16.63
CA LYS A 171 15.54 -17.30 16.55
C LYS A 171 16.32 -16.67 15.38
N THR A 172 15.61 -16.37 14.30
CA THR A 172 16.14 -15.81 13.06
C THR A 172 15.50 -14.47 12.74
N PHE A 173 14.16 -14.40 12.71
CA PHE A 173 13.42 -13.20 12.33
C PHE A 173 12.92 -12.41 13.53
N VAL A 174 12.92 -11.09 13.41
CA VAL A 174 12.17 -10.19 14.28
C VAL A 174 10.69 -10.33 13.92
N VAL A 175 9.82 -10.51 14.91
CA VAL A 175 8.37 -10.54 14.70
C VAL A 175 7.88 -9.08 14.66
N PRO A 176 7.40 -8.58 13.51
CA PRO A 176 7.09 -7.17 13.36
C PRO A 176 5.80 -6.77 14.07
N GLU A 177 5.73 -5.50 14.52
CA GLU A 177 4.51 -4.92 15.07
C GLU A 177 3.83 -3.98 14.06
N PRO A 178 2.50 -3.98 13.98
CA PRO A 178 1.78 -3.04 13.16
C PRO A 178 1.95 -1.61 13.69
N TYR A 179 2.10 -0.66 12.76
CA TYR A 179 1.96 0.75 13.07
C TYR A 179 0.72 1.29 12.36
N PHE A 180 -0.27 1.68 13.14
CA PHE A 180 -1.49 2.32 12.64
C PHE A 180 -1.44 3.80 12.98
N ASP A 181 -1.57 4.67 12.00
CA ASP A 181 -1.94 6.05 12.25
C ASP A 181 -3.47 6.13 12.36
N GLU A 182 -3.97 6.38 13.57
CA GLU A 182 -5.41 6.49 13.85
C GLU A 182 -6.11 7.62 13.06
N LYS A 183 -5.31 8.52 12.45
CA LYS A 183 -5.79 9.68 11.67
C LYS A 183 -5.84 9.42 10.16
N ILE A 184 -5.67 8.18 9.70
CA ILE A 184 -5.80 7.89 8.26
C ILE A 184 -7.26 8.07 7.84
N LEU A 185 -7.55 9.21 7.24
CA LEU A 185 -8.83 9.48 6.62
C LEU A 185 -9.00 8.57 5.40
N ARG A 186 -10.07 7.81 5.37
CA ARG A 186 -10.47 7.06 4.17
C ARG A 186 -11.07 8.02 3.16
N ILE A 187 -10.26 8.49 2.22
CA ILE A 187 -10.75 9.36 1.15
C ILE A 187 -11.78 8.61 0.31
N LYS A 188 -12.93 9.21 0.18
CA LYS A 188 -14.07 8.69 -0.59
C LYS A 188 -14.05 9.20 -2.03
N SER A 189 -14.83 8.55 -2.88
CA SER A 189 -15.04 9.01 -4.26
C SER A 189 -15.73 10.37 -4.28
N LEU A 190 -15.29 11.27 -5.16
CA LEU A 190 -15.93 12.58 -5.32
C LEU A 190 -17.33 12.50 -5.94
N SER A 191 -17.63 11.43 -6.67
CA SER A 191 -18.95 11.19 -7.28
C SER A 191 -19.86 10.29 -6.44
N ASP A 192 -19.30 9.56 -5.46
CA ASP A 192 -20.07 8.70 -4.55
C ASP A 192 -19.35 8.65 -3.18
N PRO A 193 -19.72 9.54 -2.26
CA PRO A 193 -19.03 9.66 -0.96
C PRO A 193 -19.22 8.46 -0.02
N LEU A 194 -20.00 7.46 -0.42
CA LEU A 194 -20.12 6.19 0.33
C LEU A 194 -19.07 5.16 -0.11
N LYS A 195 -18.46 5.34 -1.28
CA LYS A 195 -17.42 4.44 -1.81
C LYS A 195 -16.02 5.00 -1.59
N LYS A 196 -15.04 4.12 -1.43
CA LYS A 196 -13.62 4.49 -1.39
C LYS A 196 -13.22 5.07 -2.75
N MET A 197 -12.42 6.16 -2.76
CA MET A 197 -11.82 6.69 -3.97
C MET A 197 -10.98 5.61 -4.67
N SER A 198 -11.24 5.39 -5.95
CA SER A 198 -10.53 4.41 -6.76
C SER A 198 -10.25 4.95 -8.16
N LYS A 199 -9.02 4.81 -8.62
CA LYS A 199 -8.63 5.14 -9.99
C LYS A 199 -9.19 4.16 -11.05
N SER A 200 -9.73 3.02 -10.61
CA SER A 200 -10.39 2.03 -11.46
C SER A 200 -11.87 2.36 -11.71
N ASP A 201 -12.33 3.52 -11.25
CA ASP A 201 -13.67 4.02 -11.55
C ASP A 201 -13.68 4.56 -12.99
N ASP A 202 -14.68 4.19 -13.77
CA ASP A 202 -14.88 4.66 -15.16
C ASP A 202 -15.09 6.18 -15.24
N ASN A 203 -15.56 6.77 -14.14
CA ASN A 203 -15.74 8.22 -14.04
C ASN A 203 -14.45 8.89 -13.54
N GLU A 204 -13.66 9.46 -14.45
CA GLU A 204 -12.43 10.19 -14.10
C GLU A 204 -12.63 11.38 -13.14
N ARG A 205 -13.86 11.87 -12.94
CA ARG A 205 -14.18 12.92 -11.96
C ARG A 205 -14.32 12.39 -10.54
N SER A 206 -14.37 11.08 -10.36
CA SER A 206 -14.55 10.42 -9.06
C SER A 206 -13.29 10.43 -8.19
N TYR A 207 -12.12 10.67 -8.77
CA TYR A 207 -10.82 10.61 -8.07
C TYR A 207 -9.87 11.74 -8.51
N ILE A 208 -8.93 12.08 -7.63
CA ILE A 208 -7.85 13.04 -7.87
C ILE A 208 -6.54 12.27 -7.96
N LEU A 209 -5.81 12.47 -9.07
CA LEU A 209 -4.44 11.99 -9.20
C LEU A 209 -3.46 13.01 -8.62
N LEU A 210 -2.34 12.55 -8.05
CA LEU A 210 -1.30 13.44 -7.52
C LEU A 210 -0.66 14.32 -8.61
N LEU A 211 -0.68 13.86 -9.85
CA LEU A 211 -0.13 14.57 -11.01
C LEU A 211 -1.22 15.25 -11.86
N ASP A 212 -2.45 15.36 -11.36
CA ASP A 212 -3.47 16.16 -12.04
C ASP A 212 -3.08 17.65 -12.04
N GLU A 213 -3.27 18.31 -13.18
CA GLU A 213 -3.08 19.75 -13.28
C GLU A 213 -4.03 20.52 -12.34
N PRO A 214 -3.60 21.67 -11.74
CA PRO A 214 -4.38 22.40 -10.74
C PRO A 214 -5.81 22.75 -11.21
N ASN A 215 -5.98 23.13 -12.48
CA ASN A 215 -7.31 23.42 -13.04
C ASN A 215 -8.18 22.15 -13.12
N ARG A 216 -7.59 20.99 -13.40
CA ARG A 216 -8.30 19.71 -13.41
C ARG A 216 -8.77 19.33 -12.02
N ILE A 217 -7.90 19.50 -11.00
CA ILE A 217 -8.26 19.27 -9.59
C ILE A 217 -9.41 20.18 -9.19
N LYS A 218 -9.31 21.49 -9.48
CA LYS A 218 -10.39 22.47 -9.20
C LYS A 218 -11.72 22.06 -9.81
N ASN A 219 -11.71 21.64 -11.09
CA ASN A 219 -12.92 21.20 -11.77
C ASN A 219 -13.53 19.93 -11.17
N LYS A 220 -12.70 18.96 -10.76
CA LYS A 220 -13.14 17.74 -10.09
C LYS A 220 -13.80 18.07 -8.73
N ILE A 221 -13.17 18.93 -7.92
CA ILE A 221 -13.72 19.36 -6.64
C ILE A 221 -15.04 20.12 -6.83
N ASN A 222 -15.11 21.04 -7.78
CA ASN A 222 -16.34 21.81 -8.07
C ASN A 222 -17.50 20.93 -8.56
N SER A 223 -17.22 19.75 -9.12
CA SER A 223 -18.22 18.78 -9.56
C SER A 223 -18.47 17.65 -8.58
N ALA A 224 -17.82 17.68 -7.42
CA ALA A 224 -18.00 16.66 -6.39
C ALA A 224 -19.43 16.69 -5.83
N VAL A 225 -19.90 15.53 -5.38
CA VAL A 225 -21.21 15.41 -4.74
C VAL A 225 -21.20 16.19 -3.42
N THR A 226 -22.18 17.05 -3.29
CA THR A 226 -22.44 17.84 -2.08
C THR A 226 -23.83 17.47 -1.51
N ASP A 227 -24.31 18.23 -0.58
CA ASP A 227 -25.70 18.14 -0.09
C ASP A 227 -26.49 19.43 -0.40
N SER A 228 -27.79 19.42 -0.09
CA SER A 228 -28.68 20.55 -0.29
C SER A 228 -28.75 21.53 0.91
N ASP A 229 -28.01 21.24 1.98
CA ASP A 229 -27.97 22.11 3.16
C ASP A 229 -27.00 23.27 2.93
N THR A 230 -27.33 24.44 3.46
CA THR A 230 -26.51 25.66 3.37
C THR A 230 -25.38 25.73 4.41
N THR A 231 -25.39 24.85 5.41
CA THR A 231 -24.40 24.80 6.49
C THR A 231 -23.23 23.88 6.13
N ILE A 232 -22.02 24.40 6.18
CA ILE A 232 -20.79 23.61 6.03
C ILE A 232 -20.37 23.13 7.41
N ARG A 233 -20.44 21.81 7.65
CA ARG A 233 -19.94 21.16 8.86
C ARG A 233 -19.46 19.75 8.54
N PHE A 234 -18.51 19.25 9.30
CA PHE A 234 -18.08 17.86 9.24
C PHE A 234 -19.13 16.96 9.91
N ASP A 235 -19.72 16.06 9.14
CA ASP A 235 -20.75 15.11 9.59
C ASP A 235 -20.81 13.96 8.57
N GLU A 236 -20.02 12.91 8.82
CA GLU A 236 -19.89 11.79 7.86
C GLU A 236 -21.19 11.03 7.63
N GLU A 237 -22.08 11.02 8.60
CA GLU A 237 -23.34 10.28 8.54
C GLU A 237 -24.39 11.02 7.71
N ASN A 238 -24.57 12.33 7.97
CA ASN A 238 -25.63 13.12 7.36
C ASN A 238 -25.16 13.99 6.20
N LYS A 239 -23.84 14.27 6.12
CA LYS A 239 -23.21 15.12 5.10
C LYS A 239 -21.96 14.47 4.51
N PRO A 240 -22.05 13.23 4.00
CA PRO A 240 -20.86 12.49 3.56
C PRO A 240 -20.11 13.17 2.38
N GLY A 241 -20.81 13.90 1.50
CA GLY A 241 -20.21 14.61 0.39
C GLY A 241 -19.37 15.82 0.83
N ILE A 242 -19.89 16.64 1.74
CA ILE A 242 -19.18 17.80 2.31
C ILE A 242 -18.05 17.38 3.23
N SER A 243 -18.19 16.24 3.91
CA SER A 243 -17.22 15.72 4.89
C SER A 243 -16.04 15.00 4.23
N ASN A 244 -16.15 14.65 2.95
CA ASN A 244 -15.08 14.02 2.16
C ASN A 244 -14.10 15.10 1.66
#